data_731256d6e3eb59e206862b1e7085db90
#
_entry.id   731256d6e3eb59e206862b1e7085db90
#
_cell.length_a   1.000
_cell.length_b   1.000
_cell.length_c   1.000
_cell.angle_alpha   90.00
_cell.angle_beta   90.00
_cell.angle_gamma   90.00
#
_symmetry.space_group_name_H-M   'P 1'
#
loop_
_entity.id
_entity.type
_entity.pdbx_description
1 polymer ?
#
loop_
_entity_poly.entity_id
_entity_poly.type
_entity_poly.pdbx_seq_one_letter_code
_entity_poly.pdbx_strand_id
1 'polypeptide(L)'
;ELAGTYWDRLPQYSVLVNDELKASAVVGSASGESFFIEFDHTVDEGSVVLKIRLENKTDADTIQNEDKTAIVKDMLLHIRSVEIDEINLDTLIWTKTKFVGDDPARPVLDNCVDLGWNGAWILKFSSPFYIWLLENI
;
A
#
# COMPACT_ATOMS: atom_id res chain seq x y z
N GLU A 1 -4.08 -7.85 -2.85
CA GLU A 1 -3.75 -7.67 -4.28
C GLU A 1 -3.00 -6.38 -4.49
N LEU A 2 -1.79 -6.47 -5.01
CA LEU A 2 -0.94 -5.34 -5.32
C LEU A 2 -0.59 -5.32 -6.81
N ALA A 3 -0.12 -4.19 -7.29
CA ALA A 3 0.49 -4.05 -8.60
C ALA A 3 1.55 -2.95 -8.55
N GLY A 4 2.48 -2.97 -9.48
CA GLY A 4 3.49 -1.93 -9.60
C GLY A 4 3.46 -1.29 -10.98
N THR A 5 3.68 0.01 -11.04
CA THR A 5 4.04 0.70 -12.28
C THR A 5 5.53 0.99 -12.21
N TYR A 6 6.27 0.61 -13.23
CA TYR A 6 7.72 0.82 -13.29
C TYR A 6 8.20 0.79 -14.74
N TRP A 7 9.41 1.25 -14.97
CA TRP A 7 10.03 1.27 -16.31
C TRP A 7 11.51 0.83 -16.30
N ASP A 8 12.23 1.10 -15.21
CA ASP A 8 13.66 0.75 -15.07
C ASP A 8 13.86 -0.18 -13.88
N ARG A 9 13.57 0.29 -12.66
CA ARG A 9 13.74 -0.48 -11.44
C ARG A 9 12.40 -1.00 -10.93
N LEU A 10 12.43 -2.18 -10.32
CA LEU A 10 11.26 -2.79 -9.71
C LEU A 10 10.95 -2.13 -8.37
N PRO A 11 9.69 -1.75 -8.12
CA PRO A 11 9.30 -1.26 -6.80
C PRO A 11 9.55 -2.33 -5.73
N GLN A 12 10.15 -1.93 -4.63
CA GLN A 12 10.31 -2.78 -3.44
C GLN A 12 9.22 -2.43 -2.45
N TYR A 13 8.57 -3.46 -1.94
CA TYR A 13 7.48 -3.30 -0.98
C TYR A 13 7.73 -4.11 0.28
N SER A 14 7.03 -3.74 1.37
CA SER A 14 6.90 -4.54 2.57
C SER A 14 5.47 -4.49 3.10
N VAL A 15 5.07 -5.56 3.79
CA VAL A 15 3.78 -5.69 4.44
C VAL A 15 4.02 -6.03 5.91
N LEU A 16 3.44 -5.25 6.81
CA LEU A 16 3.61 -5.40 8.25
C LEU A 16 2.24 -5.46 8.94
N VAL A 17 2.15 -6.30 9.96
CA VAL A 17 0.98 -6.34 10.86
C VAL A 17 1.51 -6.13 12.27
N ASN A 18 1.04 -5.09 12.94
CA ASN A 18 1.52 -4.67 14.26
C ASN A 18 3.05 -4.60 14.34
N ASP A 19 3.66 -3.99 13.31
CA ASP A 19 5.11 -3.84 13.13
C ASP A 19 5.88 -5.15 12.91
N GLU A 20 5.20 -6.29 12.79
CA GLU A 20 5.81 -7.54 12.41
C GLU A 20 5.82 -7.69 10.88
N LEU A 21 7.00 -7.89 10.32
CA LEU A 21 7.18 -8.06 8.86
C LEU A 21 6.57 -9.39 8.40
N LYS A 22 5.61 -9.32 7.47
CA LYS A 22 4.94 -10.47 6.88
C LYS A 22 5.40 -10.78 5.47
N ALA A 23 5.77 -9.78 4.71
CA ALA A 23 6.27 -9.92 3.35
C ALA A 23 7.20 -8.76 3.02
N SER A 24 8.26 -9.04 2.27
CA SER A 24 9.17 -8.02 1.75
C SER A 24 9.82 -8.57 0.49
N ALA A 25 9.63 -7.89 -0.62
CA ALA A 25 10.17 -8.29 -1.91
C ALA A 25 10.13 -7.13 -2.90
N VAL A 26 10.63 -7.36 -4.10
CA VAL A 26 10.37 -6.50 -5.25
C VAL A 26 9.15 -7.02 -5.99
N VAL A 27 8.45 -6.13 -6.71
CA VAL A 27 7.31 -6.52 -7.56
C VAL A 27 7.78 -7.53 -8.59
N GLY A 28 7.18 -8.72 -8.61
CA GLY A 28 7.56 -9.82 -9.51
C GLY A 28 6.70 -9.93 -10.76
N SER A 29 5.58 -9.20 -10.84
CA SER A 29 4.72 -9.16 -12.03
C SER A 29 5.17 -8.08 -12.99
N ALA A 30 4.70 -8.14 -14.24
CA ALA A 30 4.93 -7.09 -15.22
C ALA A 30 4.28 -5.78 -14.77
N SER A 31 4.78 -4.65 -15.27
CA SER A 31 4.24 -3.33 -14.92
C SER A 31 2.74 -3.26 -15.23
N GLY A 32 1.96 -2.89 -14.23
CA GLY A 32 0.50 -2.82 -14.31
C GLY A 32 -0.23 -4.13 -14.02
N GLU A 33 0.45 -5.26 -13.94
CA GLU A 33 -0.16 -6.54 -13.61
C GLU A 33 -0.25 -6.77 -12.12
N SER A 34 -1.38 -7.30 -11.67
CA SER A 34 -1.61 -7.64 -10.27
C SER A 34 -0.84 -8.90 -9.84
N PHE A 35 -0.49 -8.93 -8.58
CA PHE A 35 -0.02 -10.13 -7.89
C PHE A 35 -0.63 -10.18 -6.49
N PHE A 36 -0.61 -11.37 -5.88
CA PHE A 36 -1.27 -11.59 -4.59
C PHE A 36 -0.24 -11.97 -3.54
N ILE A 37 -0.45 -11.46 -2.32
CA ILE A 37 0.31 -11.84 -1.14
C ILE A 37 -0.71 -12.36 -0.14
N GLU A 38 -0.48 -13.57 0.36
CA GLU A 38 -1.33 -14.21 1.36
C GLU A 38 -0.46 -14.64 2.53
N PHE A 39 -0.98 -14.47 3.73
CA PHE A 39 -0.34 -14.96 4.94
C PHE A 39 -1.37 -15.11 6.06
N ASP A 40 -1.04 -15.94 7.02
CA ASP A 40 -1.80 -16.07 8.27
C ASP A 40 -1.08 -15.27 9.37
N HIS A 41 -1.87 -14.61 10.19
CA HIS A 41 -1.36 -13.88 11.34
C HIS A 41 -2.37 -13.96 12.48
N THR A 42 -1.94 -14.51 13.61
CA THR A 42 -2.78 -14.58 14.79
C THR A 42 -2.61 -13.31 15.60
N VAL A 43 -3.72 -12.63 15.85
CA VAL A 43 -3.77 -11.44 16.72
C VAL A 43 -4.70 -11.70 17.88
N ASP A 44 -4.37 -11.12 19.02
CA ASP A 44 -5.27 -11.07 20.15
C ASP A 44 -6.39 -10.06 19.88
N GLU A 45 -7.46 -10.15 20.68
CA GLU A 45 -8.53 -9.16 20.63
C GLU A 45 -7.98 -7.76 20.91
N GLY A 46 -8.39 -6.78 20.11
CA GLY A 46 -7.94 -5.39 20.26
C GLY A 46 -7.45 -4.77 18.94
N SER A 47 -6.67 -3.72 19.05
CA SER A 47 -6.23 -2.93 17.89
C SER A 47 -5.22 -3.67 17.02
N VAL A 48 -5.43 -3.58 15.71
CA VAL A 48 -4.52 -4.13 14.68
C VAL A 48 -4.18 -3.04 13.68
N VAL A 49 -2.91 -2.97 13.28
CA VAL A 49 -2.42 -2.02 12.28
C VAL A 49 -1.79 -2.79 11.13
N LEU A 50 -2.38 -2.68 9.95
CA LEU A 50 -1.81 -3.19 8.70
C LEU A 50 -1.10 -2.05 7.98
N LYS A 51 0.16 -2.27 7.61
CA LYS A 51 0.94 -1.31 6.81
C LYS A 51 1.42 -1.98 5.52
N ILE A 52 1.30 -1.26 4.42
CA ILE A 52 1.89 -1.64 3.13
C ILE A 52 2.77 -0.47 2.71
N ARG A 53 4.05 -0.75 2.43
CA ARG A 53 5.07 0.27 2.21
C ARG A 53 5.68 0.17 0.82
N LEU A 54 5.93 1.34 0.21
CA LEU A 54 6.88 1.49 -0.89
C LEU A 54 8.22 1.94 -0.30
N GLU A 55 9.31 1.23 -0.64
CA GLU A 55 10.57 1.34 0.08
C GLU A 55 11.71 2.00 -0.71
N ASN A 56 11.69 1.95 -2.05
CA ASN A 56 12.91 2.20 -2.82
C ASN A 56 12.81 3.24 -3.93
N LYS A 57 11.78 4.07 -3.94
CA LYS A 57 11.65 5.10 -4.97
C LYS A 57 12.67 6.21 -4.77
N THR A 58 13.26 6.67 -5.87
CA THR A 58 14.15 7.83 -5.91
C THR A 58 13.65 8.81 -6.97
N ASP A 59 14.22 10.02 -7.01
CA ASP A 59 13.86 11.04 -8.01
C ASP A 59 14.15 10.57 -9.45
N ALA A 60 15.12 9.67 -9.63
CA ALA A 60 15.44 9.10 -10.93
C ALA A 60 14.35 8.18 -11.49
N ASP A 61 13.43 7.70 -10.67
CA ASP A 61 12.33 6.83 -11.07
C ASP A 61 11.15 7.58 -11.69
N THR A 62 11.17 8.91 -11.61
CA THR A 62 10.15 9.79 -12.21
C THR A 62 10.78 10.60 -13.34
N ILE A 63 10.23 10.46 -14.55
CA ILE A 63 10.67 11.20 -15.73
C ILE A 63 9.53 12.11 -16.19
N GLN A 64 9.84 13.40 -16.30
CA GLN A 64 8.90 14.40 -16.83
C GLN A 64 9.21 14.67 -18.30
N ASN A 65 8.22 15.21 -19.04
CA ASN A 65 8.45 15.72 -20.38
C ASN A 65 9.36 16.98 -20.33
N GLU A 66 9.80 17.47 -21.49
CA GLU A 66 10.72 18.62 -21.59
C GLU A 66 10.18 19.87 -20.90
N ASP A 67 8.88 20.13 -20.97
CA ASP A 67 8.21 21.28 -20.37
C ASP A 67 7.94 21.12 -18.88
N LYS A 68 8.20 19.93 -18.31
CA LYS A 68 7.86 19.56 -16.94
C LYS A 68 6.36 19.71 -16.60
N THR A 69 5.51 19.57 -17.60
CA THR A 69 4.05 19.68 -17.46
C THR A 69 3.37 18.34 -17.24
N ALA A 70 4.05 17.23 -17.57
CA ALA A 70 3.51 15.87 -17.40
C ALA A 70 4.60 14.87 -17.01
N ILE A 71 4.21 13.86 -16.26
CA ILE A 71 5.05 12.71 -15.94
C ILE A 71 4.88 11.69 -17.05
N VAL A 72 5.98 11.27 -17.68
CA VAL A 72 5.97 10.29 -18.77
C VAL A 72 6.40 8.89 -18.33
N LYS A 73 7.19 8.79 -17.25
CA LYS A 73 7.59 7.52 -16.63
C LYS A 73 7.62 7.70 -15.12
N ASP A 74 7.19 6.68 -14.39
CA ASP A 74 7.14 6.74 -12.94
C ASP A 74 7.32 5.36 -12.30
N MET A 75 7.52 5.36 -10.99
CA MET A 75 7.43 4.18 -10.15
C MET A 75 6.31 4.38 -9.14
N LEU A 76 5.34 3.48 -9.14
CA LEU A 76 4.19 3.50 -8.25
C LEU A 76 3.95 2.11 -7.67
N LEU A 77 3.45 2.05 -6.47
CA LEU A 77 2.90 0.83 -5.89
C LEU A 77 1.40 1.01 -5.72
N HIS A 78 0.61 0.11 -6.29
CA HIS A 78 -0.85 0.16 -6.25
C HIS A 78 -1.40 -0.88 -5.28
N ILE A 79 -2.32 -0.46 -4.43
CA ILE A 79 -3.10 -1.36 -3.57
C ILE A 79 -4.46 -1.53 -4.23
N ARG A 80 -4.73 -2.71 -4.77
CA ARG A 80 -5.95 -2.96 -5.56
C ARG A 80 -7.06 -3.58 -4.75
N SER A 81 -6.72 -4.46 -3.83
CA SER A 81 -7.70 -5.02 -2.90
C SER A 81 -7.01 -5.51 -1.64
N VAL A 82 -7.76 -5.60 -0.57
CA VAL A 82 -7.36 -6.21 0.69
C VAL A 82 -8.50 -7.09 1.17
N GLU A 83 -8.16 -8.29 1.61
CA GLU A 83 -9.08 -9.28 2.17
C GLU A 83 -8.59 -9.67 3.55
N ILE A 84 -9.47 -9.62 4.53
CA ILE A 84 -9.19 -10.02 5.90
C ILE A 84 -10.28 -10.99 6.33
N ASP A 85 -9.87 -12.17 6.83
CA ASP A 85 -10.81 -13.24 7.22
C ASP A 85 -11.80 -13.58 6.09
N GLU A 86 -11.28 -13.68 4.86
CA GLU A 86 -12.04 -13.98 3.64
C GLU A 86 -13.07 -12.91 3.26
N ILE A 87 -12.98 -11.73 3.85
CA ILE A 87 -13.86 -10.59 3.55
C ILE A 87 -13.09 -9.52 2.78
N ASN A 88 -13.53 -9.21 1.57
CA ASN A 88 -12.97 -8.12 0.78
C ASN A 88 -13.39 -6.77 1.36
N LEU A 89 -12.43 -5.89 1.63
CA LEU A 89 -12.69 -4.58 2.22
C LEU A 89 -13.36 -3.60 1.26
N ASP A 90 -13.29 -3.87 -0.04
CA ASP A 90 -13.88 -3.02 -1.08
C ASP A 90 -13.40 -1.57 -0.95
N THR A 91 -14.30 -0.63 -0.87
CA THR A 91 -14.00 0.81 -0.78
C THR A 91 -13.35 1.23 0.54
N LEU A 92 -13.37 0.38 1.57
CA LEU A 92 -12.73 0.69 2.85
C LEU A 92 -11.22 0.85 2.73
N ILE A 93 -10.58 0.30 1.68
CA ILE A 93 -9.15 0.50 1.42
C ILE A 93 -8.80 1.95 1.10
N TRP A 94 -9.78 2.77 0.76
CA TRP A 94 -9.57 4.19 0.54
C TRP A 94 -10.20 5.02 1.66
N THR A 95 -11.38 4.66 2.13
CA THR A 95 -12.16 5.50 3.04
C THR A 95 -11.68 5.41 4.49
N LYS A 96 -10.98 4.33 4.84
CA LYS A 96 -10.51 4.05 6.21
C LYS A 96 -9.00 4.02 6.35
N THR A 97 -8.26 4.51 5.36
CA THR A 97 -6.80 4.42 5.33
C THR A 97 -6.16 5.79 5.16
N LYS A 98 -4.88 5.86 5.51
CA LYS A 98 -4.03 7.02 5.30
C LYS A 98 -2.71 6.58 4.70
N PHE A 99 -2.14 7.41 3.85
CA PHE A 99 -0.79 7.22 3.33
C PHE A 99 0.14 8.27 3.96
N VAL A 100 1.11 7.79 4.72
CA VAL A 100 2.09 8.63 5.41
C VAL A 100 3.45 8.43 4.77
N GLY A 101 3.98 9.46 4.13
CA GLY A 101 5.31 9.42 3.51
C GLY A 101 6.43 9.40 4.54
N ASP A 102 7.57 8.82 4.14
CA ASP A 102 8.79 8.83 4.98
C ASP A 102 9.37 10.24 5.10
N ASP A 103 9.16 11.09 4.08
CA ASP A 103 9.54 12.49 4.13
C ASP A 103 8.47 13.28 4.89
N PRO A 104 8.81 13.90 6.04
CA PRO A 104 7.84 14.66 6.83
C PRO A 104 7.33 15.92 6.13
N ALA A 105 7.99 16.37 5.07
CA ALA A 105 7.52 17.51 4.25
C ALA A 105 6.34 17.13 3.35
N ARG A 106 6.11 15.81 3.11
CA ARG A 106 4.97 15.34 2.32
C ARG A 106 3.70 15.35 3.16
N PRO A 107 2.56 15.76 2.59
CA PRO A 107 1.29 15.71 3.32
C PRO A 107 0.86 14.27 3.55
N VAL A 108 0.14 14.03 4.63
CA VAL A 108 -0.60 12.78 4.83
C VAL A 108 -1.79 12.78 3.88
N LEU A 109 -1.93 11.71 3.09
CA LEU A 109 -3.00 11.59 2.11
C LEU A 109 -4.11 10.69 2.62
N ASP A 110 -5.35 11.16 2.48
CA ASP A 110 -6.53 10.32 2.61
C ASP A 110 -6.90 9.77 1.23
N ASN A 111 -7.61 8.64 1.20
CA ASN A 111 -8.15 8.06 -0.03
C ASN A 111 -7.08 7.77 -1.08
N CYS A 112 -5.89 7.36 -0.65
CA CYS A 112 -4.77 7.08 -1.55
C CYS A 112 -4.48 5.58 -1.59
N VAL A 113 -4.58 4.98 -2.77
CA VAL A 113 -4.24 3.57 -3.02
C VAL A 113 -3.11 3.42 -4.04
N ASP A 114 -2.60 4.53 -4.56
CA ASP A 114 -1.48 4.58 -5.50
C ASP A 114 -0.33 5.32 -4.81
N LEU A 115 0.66 4.56 -4.34
CA LEU A 115 1.77 5.10 -3.57
C LEU A 115 2.82 5.68 -4.51
N GLY A 116 2.93 7.00 -4.53
CA GLY A 116 3.80 7.76 -5.43
C GLY A 116 5.13 8.18 -4.82
N TRP A 117 5.38 7.89 -3.56
CA TRP A 117 6.66 8.10 -2.87
C TRP A 117 6.82 7.07 -1.75
N ASN A 118 8.02 6.98 -1.18
CA ASN A 118 8.27 6.03 -0.11
C ASN A 118 7.46 6.40 1.13
N GLY A 119 6.85 5.42 1.73
CA GLY A 119 6.00 5.61 2.89
C GLY A 119 5.09 4.43 3.12
N ALA A 120 4.17 4.60 4.07
CA ALA A 120 3.26 3.55 4.52
C ALA A 120 1.80 3.90 4.27
N TRP A 121 1.10 3.03 3.57
CA TRP A 121 -0.35 2.95 3.55
C TRP A 121 -0.79 2.21 4.81
N ILE A 122 -1.67 2.80 5.60
CA ILE A 122 -1.98 2.35 6.96
C ILE A 122 -3.48 2.12 7.09
N LEU A 123 -3.86 0.90 7.46
CA LEU A 123 -5.21 0.54 7.87
C LEU A 123 -5.20 0.17 9.34
N LYS A 124 -6.02 0.84 10.14
CA LYS A 124 -6.24 0.52 11.54
C LYS A 124 -7.62 -0.09 11.70
N PHE A 125 -7.67 -1.24 12.31
CA PHE A 125 -8.91 -1.93 12.61
C PHE A 125 -8.80 -2.63 13.97
N SER A 126 -9.84 -3.33 14.38
CA SER A 126 -9.79 -4.13 15.61
C SER A 126 -10.16 -5.59 15.33
N SER A 127 -9.65 -6.48 16.16
CA SER A 127 -10.00 -7.88 16.17
C SER A 127 -11.05 -8.14 17.27
N PRO A 128 -12.13 -8.86 17.00
CA PRO A 128 -12.48 -9.59 15.77
C PRO A 128 -12.85 -8.64 14.60
N PHE A 129 -12.33 -8.95 13.43
CA PHE A 129 -12.50 -8.08 12.25
C PHE A 129 -13.96 -7.86 11.85
N TYR A 130 -14.79 -8.90 11.91
CA TYR A 130 -16.20 -8.80 11.51
C TYR A 130 -17.00 -7.81 12.38
N ILE A 131 -16.66 -7.67 13.66
CA ILE A 131 -17.28 -6.69 14.56
C ILE A 131 -16.88 -5.28 14.14
N TRP A 132 -15.57 -5.07 13.93
CA TRP A 132 -15.06 -3.78 13.42
C TRP A 132 -15.71 -3.41 12.09
N LEU A 133 -15.83 -4.37 11.17
CA LEU A 133 -16.44 -4.15 9.86
C LEU A 133 -17.88 -3.66 9.99
N LEU A 134 -18.70 -4.30 10.83
CA LEU A 134 -20.09 -3.90 11.06
C LEU A 134 -20.22 -2.48 11.64
N GLU A 135 -19.24 -2.05 12.41
CA GLU A 135 -19.23 -0.71 13.00
C GLU A 135 -18.73 0.38 12.03
N ASN A 136 -18.11 0.00 10.92
CA ASN A 136 -17.39 0.92 10.01
C ASN A 136 -17.91 0.94 8.56
N ILE A 137 -18.91 0.15 8.25
CA ILE A 137 -19.55 0.16 6.93
C ILE A 137 -20.78 1.05 6.88
#